data_dc427f194486746bfdb2eb1e1bde8084
#
_entry.id   dc427f194486746bfdb2eb1e1bde8084
#
_cell.length_a   1.000
_cell.length_b   1.000
_cell.length_c   1.000
_cell.angle_alpha   90.00
_cell.angle_beta   90.00
_cell.angle_gamma   90.00
#
_symmetry.space_group_name_H-M   'P 1'
#
loop_
_entity.id
_entity.type
_entity.pdbx_description
1 polymer ?
#
loop_
_entity_poly.entity_id
_entity_poly.type
_entity_poly.pdbx_seq_one_letter_code
_entity_poly.pdbx_strand_id
1 'polypeptide(L)'
;MKLQFKHQKFQADAAKAVVDVFAGQPYLTPTYMIDRGSETRLTDTDEEFTGWANQKLIPALTDDMILERIRKIQRANQIKPSDKLEGRYNLTIEMETGVGKTYTYIKTMYELNKAYGWSKFIVVVPSVAIREGVFKSFQITQEHFAEEYGKKIRFFIYNSARLTEIDRFASDSNINVMIINSQAFNAKGKDA
;
A
#
# COMPACT_ATOMS: atom_id res chain seq x y z
N MET A 1 27.83 -9.71 -4.62
CA MET A 1 27.00 -10.80 -5.20
C MET A 1 25.60 -10.22 -5.42
N LYS A 2 25.10 -10.15 -6.67
CA LYS A 2 23.77 -9.63 -6.98
C LYS A 2 22.78 -10.78 -6.84
N LEU A 3 21.75 -10.62 -5.99
CA LEU A 3 20.69 -11.61 -5.85
C LEU A 3 19.84 -11.61 -7.13
N GLN A 4 19.64 -12.77 -7.70
CA GLN A 4 18.74 -12.96 -8.85
C GLN A 4 17.40 -13.51 -8.34
N PHE A 5 16.33 -12.79 -8.60
CA PHE A 5 14.98 -13.22 -8.28
C PHE A 5 14.36 -13.90 -9.51
N LYS A 6 13.76 -15.07 -9.30
CA LYS A 6 12.99 -15.74 -10.35
C LYS A 6 11.55 -15.22 -10.32
N HIS A 7 11.04 -14.86 -11.49
CA HIS A 7 9.61 -14.55 -11.62
C HIS A 7 8.77 -15.79 -11.37
N GLN A 8 7.94 -15.75 -10.36
CA GLN A 8 7.00 -16.81 -10.03
C GLN A 8 5.60 -16.39 -10.47
N LYS A 9 4.94 -17.27 -11.26
CA LYS A 9 3.62 -16.98 -11.81
C LYS A 9 2.60 -16.66 -10.72
N PHE A 10 2.55 -17.45 -9.64
CA PHE A 10 1.60 -17.25 -8.55
C PHE A 10 1.78 -15.90 -7.82
N GLN A 11 3.01 -15.36 -7.72
CA GLN A 11 3.27 -14.05 -7.15
C GLN A 11 2.76 -12.93 -8.07
N ALA A 12 2.94 -13.10 -9.38
CA ALA A 12 2.42 -12.17 -10.37
C ALA A 12 0.89 -12.22 -10.42
N ASP A 13 0.30 -13.41 -10.36
CA ASP A 13 -1.15 -13.60 -10.33
C ASP A 13 -1.78 -12.97 -9.06
N ALA A 14 -1.14 -13.11 -7.90
CA ALA A 14 -1.60 -12.49 -6.65
C ALA A 14 -1.55 -10.96 -6.72
N ALA A 15 -0.45 -10.38 -7.22
CA ALA A 15 -0.35 -8.94 -7.41
C ALA A 15 -1.39 -8.43 -8.42
N LYS A 16 -1.56 -9.15 -9.53
CA LYS A 16 -2.57 -8.84 -10.55
C LYS A 16 -3.99 -8.92 -9.99
N ALA A 17 -4.30 -9.89 -9.15
CA ALA A 17 -5.62 -10.02 -8.53
C ALA A 17 -5.99 -8.77 -7.73
N VAL A 18 -5.05 -8.19 -6.97
CA VAL A 18 -5.29 -6.93 -6.23
C VAL A 18 -5.54 -5.76 -7.19
N VAL A 19 -4.75 -5.66 -8.25
CA VAL A 19 -4.94 -4.60 -9.28
C VAL A 19 -6.31 -4.74 -9.95
N ASP A 20 -6.69 -5.94 -10.36
CA ASP A 20 -7.93 -6.21 -11.08
C ASP A 20 -9.19 -5.85 -10.28
N VAL A 21 -9.13 -5.83 -8.94
CA VAL A 21 -10.24 -5.36 -8.09
C VAL A 21 -10.63 -3.93 -8.43
N PHE A 22 -9.65 -3.08 -8.73
CA PHE A 22 -9.83 -1.66 -9.02
C PHE A 22 -9.83 -1.35 -10.53
N ALA A 23 -10.00 -2.35 -11.39
CA ALA A 23 -10.04 -2.16 -12.84
C ALA A 23 -11.06 -1.06 -13.22
N GLY A 24 -10.69 -0.17 -14.14
CA GLY A 24 -11.48 1.00 -14.50
C GLY A 24 -11.16 2.26 -13.70
N GLN A 25 -10.38 2.16 -12.63
CA GLN A 25 -9.72 3.34 -12.05
C GLN A 25 -8.71 3.87 -13.06
N PRO A 26 -8.81 5.14 -13.52
CA PRO A 26 -7.83 5.69 -14.44
C PRO A 26 -6.48 5.88 -13.75
N TYR A 27 -5.41 5.89 -14.54
CA TYR A 27 -4.12 6.36 -14.06
C TYR A 27 -4.22 7.86 -13.78
N LEU A 28 -4.02 8.23 -12.53
CA LEU A 28 -4.00 9.63 -12.10
C LEU A 28 -2.72 9.87 -11.32
N THR A 29 -1.98 10.90 -11.71
CA THR A 29 -0.82 11.32 -10.93
C THR A 29 -1.24 11.73 -9.53
N PRO A 30 -0.44 11.45 -8.51
CA PRO A 30 -0.71 11.95 -7.16
C PRO A 30 -1.00 13.45 -7.18
N THR A 31 -1.96 13.88 -6.40
CA THR A 31 -2.31 15.30 -6.28
C THR A 31 -1.72 15.85 -4.99
N TYR A 32 -1.15 17.04 -5.06
CA TYR A 32 -0.77 17.77 -3.87
C TYR A 32 -2.04 18.33 -3.23
N MET A 33 -2.33 17.89 -2.02
CA MET A 33 -3.52 18.31 -1.29
C MET A 33 -3.12 19.28 -0.19
N ILE A 34 -3.89 20.36 -0.07
CA ILE A 34 -3.90 21.24 1.10
C ILE A 34 -5.22 20.94 1.79
N ASP A 35 -5.19 20.18 2.87
CA ASP A 35 -6.37 19.94 3.70
C ASP A 35 -6.43 21.06 4.76
N ARG A 36 -7.33 22.01 4.58
CA ARG A 36 -7.55 23.11 5.51
C ARG A 36 -8.39 22.71 6.74
N GLY A 37 -8.54 21.42 7.00
CA GLY A 37 -9.43 20.92 8.03
C GLY A 37 -10.90 21.03 7.60
N SER A 38 -11.74 20.09 8.01
CA SER A 38 -13.18 20.27 7.86
C SER A 38 -13.67 21.21 8.95
N GLU A 39 -14.57 22.16 8.61
CA GLU A 39 -15.18 23.15 9.52
C GLU A 39 -15.89 22.55 10.77
N THR A 40 -15.83 21.26 10.96
CA THR A 40 -16.51 20.50 12.03
C THR A 40 -15.59 20.05 13.17
N ARG A 41 -14.29 20.41 13.18
CA ARG A 41 -13.42 20.09 14.31
C ARG A 41 -13.37 21.23 15.31
N LEU A 42 -14.10 21.04 16.39
CA LEU A 42 -14.13 21.92 17.59
C LEU A 42 -12.86 21.82 18.48
N THR A 43 -11.68 21.62 17.91
CA THR A 43 -10.42 21.59 18.66
C THR A 43 -9.37 22.42 17.95
N ASP A 44 -8.81 23.38 18.69
CA ASP A 44 -7.87 24.45 18.33
C ASP A 44 -6.45 23.96 17.84
N THR A 45 -6.36 22.90 17.08
CA THR A 45 -5.12 22.48 16.42
C THR A 45 -5.42 22.23 14.96
N ASP A 46 -5.70 23.29 14.22
CA ASP A 46 -5.80 23.28 12.75
C ASP A 46 -4.39 23.14 12.17
N GLU A 47 -3.80 21.95 12.28
CA GLU A 47 -2.65 21.60 11.47
C GLU A 47 -3.14 21.34 10.03
N GLU A 48 -2.88 22.30 9.14
CA GLU A 48 -3.10 22.12 7.72
C GLU A 48 -2.28 20.92 7.24
N PHE A 49 -2.93 19.83 6.86
CA PHE A 49 -2.24 18.72 6.22
C PHE A 49 -1.92 19.10 4.77
N THR A 50 -0.65 19.29 4.49
CA THR A 50 -0.16 19.55 3.14
C THR A 50 0.70 18.38 2.67
N GLY A 51 0.39 17.81 1.51
CA GLY A 51 1.21 16.74 0.97
C GLY A 51 0.63 16.04 -0.25
N TRP A 52 1.42 15.11 -0.79
CA TRP A 52 1.02 14.24 -1.88
C TRP A 52 0.21 13.06 -1.35
N ALA A 53 -0.98 12.85 -1.88
CA ALA A 53 -1.86 11.75 -1.51
C ALA A 53 -2.24 10.90 -2.73
N ASN A 54 -2.59 9.64 -2.47
CA ASN A 54 -3.18 8.79 -3.48
C ASN A 54 -4.56 9.34 -3.88
N GLN A 55 -4.83 9.32 -5.17
CA GLN A 55 -6.16 9.66 -5.67
C GLN A 55 -7.21 8.69 -5.13
N LYS A 56 -8.36 9.24 -4.75
CA LYS A 56 -9.53 8.46 -4.36
C LYS A 56 -10.05 7.67 -5.56
N LEU A 57 -10.77 6.60 -5.30
CA LEU A 57 -11.50 5.89 -6.34
C LEU A 57 -12.53 6.83 -7.00
N ILE A 58 -12.65 6.73 -8.31
CA ILE A 58 -13.66 7.50 -9.03
C ILE A 58 -15.07 7.06 -8.61
N PRO A 59 -16.05 7.97 -8.58
CA PRO A 59 -17.43 7.62 -8.19
C PRO A 59 -18.10 6.54 -9.07
N ALA A 60 -17.63 6.39 -10.31
CA ALA A 60 -18.10 5.34 -11.21
C ALA A 60 -17.75 3.93 -10.76
N LEU A 61 -16.73 3.76 -9.89
CA LEU A 61 -16.38 2.47 -9.26
C LEU A 61 -17.21 2.29 -7.99
N THR A 62 -18.43 1.76 -8.17
CA THR A 62 -19.32 1.48 -7.05
C THR A 62 -18.88 0.26 -6.26
N ASP A 63 -19.31 0.18 -5.00
CA ASP A 63 -19.02 -0.95 -4.11
C ASP A 63 -19.52 -2.28 -4.71
N ASP A 64 -20.66 -2.28 -5.40
CA ASP A 64 -21.19 -3.47 -6.09
C ASP A 64 -20.27 -3.94 -7.22
N MET A 65 -19.73 -3.00 -8.00
CA MET A 65 -18.77 -3.34 -9.06
C MET A 65 -17.49 -3.94 -8.49
N ILE A 66 -16.99 -3.40 -7.39
CA ILE A 66 -15.80 -3.91 -6.70
C ILE A 66 -16.09 -5.31 -6.15
N LEU A 67 -17.23 -5.51 -5.50
CA LEU A 67 -17.64 -6.82 -4.99
C LEU A 67 -17.74 -7.87 -6.10
N GLU A 68 -18.34 -7.52 -7.24
CA GLU A 68 -18.42 -8.46 -8.37
C GLU A 68 -17.06 -8.81 -8.96
N ARG A 69 -16.10 -7.89 -8.97
CA ARG A 69 -14.73 -8.19 -9.38
C ARG A 69 -14.03 -9.12 -8.40
N ILE A 70 -14.18 -8.87 -7.10
CA ILE A 70 -13.68 -9.78 -6.06
C ILE A 70 -14.25 -11.17 -6.26
N ARG A 71 -15.56 -11.30 -6.43
CA ARG A 71 -16.24 -12.57 -6.69
C ARG A 71 -15.72 -13.27 -7.95
N LYS A 72 -15.50 -12.51 -9.02
CA LYS A 72 -14.94 -13.06 -10.27
C LYS A 72 -13.53 -13.62 -10.04
N ILE A 73 -12.68 -12.91 -9.31
CA ILE A 73 -11.33 -13.36 -8.96
C ILE A 73 -11.40 -14.61 -8.07
N GLN A 74 -12.27 -14.59 -7.06
CA GLN A 74 -12.47 -15.73 -6.16
C GLN A 74 -12.93 -16.98 -6.92
N ARG A 75 -13.92 -16.87 -7.80
CA ARG A 75 -14.39 -17.99 -8.63
C ARG A 75 -13.28 -18.54 -9.52
N ALA A 76 -12.50 -17.67 -10.15
CA ALA A 76 -11.36 -18.07 -11.00
C ALA A 76 -10.27 -18.84 -10.21
N ASN A 77 -10.15 -18.59 -8.91
CA ASN A 77 -9.22 -19.26 -8.01
C ASN A 77 -9.90 -20.36 -7.17
N GLN A 78 -11.12 -20.78 -7.50
CA GLN A 78 -11.89 -21.81 -6.81
C GLN A 78 -12.15 -21.50 -5.31
N ILE A 79 -12.19 -20.20 -4.98
CA ILE A 79 -12.50 -19.70 -3.64
C ILE A 79 -14.01 -19.38 -3.60
N LYS A 80 -14.66 -19.68 -2.47
CA LYS A 80 -16.06 -19.30 -2.24
C LYS A 80 -16.22 -17.79 -2.38
N PRO A 81 -17.15 -17.32 -3.24
CA PRO A 81 -17.39 -15.91 -3.39
C PRO A 81 -17.87 -15.24 -2.11
N SER A 82 -17.38 -14.05 -1.83
CA SER A 82 -17.80 -13.24 -0.69
C SER A 82 -19.23 -12.76 -0.85
N ASP A 83 -20.01 -12.77 0.22
CA ASP A 83 -21.39 -12.30 0.23
C ASP A 83 -21.45 -10.76 0.21
N LYS A 84 -20.50 -10.10 0.84
CA LYS A 84 -20.40 -8.63 0.97
C LYS A 84 -18.94 -8.17 1.01
N LEU A 85 -18.72 -6.87 0.85
CA LEU A 85 -17.44 -6.24 1.14
C LEU A 85 -17.17 -6.25 2.65
N GLU A 86 -15.94 -6.52 3.03
CA GLU A 86 -15.46 -6.34 4.41
C GLU A 86 -14.85 -4.95 4.55
N GLY A 87 -15.31 -4.19 5.55
CA GLY A 87 -14.96 -2.79 5.66
C GLY A 87 -15.27 -2.05 4.36
N ARG A 88 -14.51 -1.00 4.03
CA ARG A 88 -14.72 -0.35 2.75
C ARG A 88 -14.02 -1.11 1.62
N TYR A 89 -12.81 -1.62 1.82
CA TYR A 89 -12.08 -2.41 0.81
C TYR A 89 -11.00 -3.27 1.49
N ASN A 90 -11.38 -4.08 2.49
CA ASN A 90 -10.45 -5.02 3.09
C ASN A 90 -10.30 -6.24 2.17
N LEU A 91 -9.12 -6.36 1.58
CA LEU A 91 -8.78 -7.47 0.71
C LEU A 91 -7.80 -8.40 1.42
N THR A 92 -8.03 -9.70 1.32
CA THR A 92 -7.15 -10.73 1.87
C THR A 92 -6.49 -11.51 0.74
N ILE A 93 -5.17 -11.64 0.79
CA ILE A 93 -4.39 -12.52 -0.08
C ILE A 93 -3.77 -13.60 0.78
N GLU A 94 -4.18 -14.85 0.55
CA GLU A 94 -3.63 -16.01 1.22
C GLU A 94 -2.50 -16.62 0.40
N MET A 95 -1.38 -16.87 1.04
CA MET A 95 -0.22 -17.51 0.46
C MET A 95 0.46 -18.36 1.51
N GLU A 96 1.03 -19.50 1.12
CA GLU A 96 1.78 -20.38 2.02
C GLU A 96 2.99 -19.67 2.64
N THR A 97 3.48 -20.24 3.73
CA THR A 97 4.68 -19.72 4.38
C THR A 97 5.92 -20.01 3.52
N GLY A 98 6.83 -19.07 3.43
CA GLY A 98 8.08 -19.23 2.65
C GLY A 98 7.99 -18.96 1.16
N VAL A 99 6.80 -18.73 0.59
CA VAL A 99 6.62 -18.51 -0.86
C VAL A 99 6.83 -17.05 -1.31
N GLY A 100 7.28 -16.18 -0.41
CA GLY A 100 7.62 -14.80 -0.76
C GLY A 100 6.47 -13.81 -0.64
N LYS A 101 5.63 -13.89 0.41
CA LYS A 101 4.56 -12.91 0.68
C LYS A 101 5.06 -11.47 0.62
N THR A 102 6.22 -11.19 1.24
CA THR A 102 6.83 -9.85 1.25
C THR A 102 7.19 -9.38 -0.16
N TYR A 103 7.79 -10.22 -0.97
CA TYR A 103 8.06 -9.93 -2.37
C TYR A 103 6.76 -9.60 -3.13
N THR A 104 5.72 -10.40 -2.91
CA THR A 104 4.43 -10.25 -3.59
C THR A 104 3.77 -8.92 -3.27
N TYR A 105 3.69 -8.48 -2.00
CA TYR A 105 3.06 -7.19 -1.73
C TYR A 105 3.94 -6.01 -2.14
N ILE A 106 5.28 -6.14 -2.14
CA ILE A 106 6.15 -5.10 -2.73
C ILE A 106 5.86 -4.99 -4.24
N LYS A 107 5.79 -6.11 -4.96
CA LYS A 107 5.39 -6.14 -6.36
C LYS A 107 4.02 -5.50 -6.58
N THR A 108 3.06 -5.80 -5.71
CA THR A 108 1.71 -5.22 -5.77
C THR A 108 1.73 -3.69 -5.69
N MET A 109 2.58 -3.10 -4.85
CA MET A 109 2.72 -1.63 -4.78
C MET A 109 3.20 -1.02 -6.10
N TYR A 110 4.17 -1.67 -6.76
CA TYR A 110 4.63 -1.25 -8.08
C TYR A 110 3.54 -1.40 -9.14
N GLU A 111 2.80 -2.50 -9.14
CA GLU A 111 1.71 -2.73 -10.09
C GLU A 111 0.55 -1.74 -9.88
N LEU A 112 0.18 -1.42 -8.62
CA LEU A 112 -0.81 -0.39 -8.31
C LEU A 112 -0.35 1.00 -8.74
N ASN A 113 0.94 1.32 -8.56
CA ASN A 113 1.49 2.58 -9.05
C ASN A 113 1.48 2.63 -10.58
N LYS A 114 1.85 1.55 -11.25
CA LYS A 114 1.82 1.44 -12.71
C LYS A 114 0.41 1.58 -13.28
N ALA A 115 -0.57 0.95 -12.64
CA ALA A 115 -1.95 0.93 -13.12
C ALA A 115 -2.71 2.23 -12.79
N TYR A 116 -2.53 2.77 -11.58
CA TYR A 116 -3.41 3.82 -11.03
C TYR A 116 -2.67 5.07 -10.56
N GLY A 117 -1.34 5.06 -10.56
CA GLY A 117 -0.53 6.19 -10.09
C GLY A 117 -0.41 6.27 -8.56
N TRP A 118 -0.97 5.32 -7.80
CA TRP A 118 -0.87 5.34 -6.35
C TRP A 118 0.58 5.23 -5.89
N SER A 119 0.99 6.12 -4.98
CA SER A 119 2.39 6.27 -4.60
C SER A 119 2.64 6.24 -3.09
N LYS A 120 1.60 6.27 -2.26
CA LYS A 120 1.72 6.27 -0.81
C LYS A 120 1.18 4.97 -0.23
N PHE A 121 2.05 4.24 0.46
CA PHE A 121 1.72 2.95 1.05
C PHE A 121 2.18 2.87 2.50
N ILE A 122 1.42 2.19 3.34
CA ILE A 122 1.76 1.92 4.73
C ILE A 122 1.74 0.41 4.94
N VAL A 123 2.84 -0.15 5.46
CA VAL A 123 2.94 -1.56 5.82
C VAL A 123 2.86 -1.67 7.34
N VAL A 124 1.76 -2.19 7.83
CA VAL A 124 1.55 -2.44 9.26
C VAL A 124 1.91 -3.90 9.57
N VAL A 125 2.80 -4.09 10.52
CA VAL A 125 3.28 -5.42 10.92
C VAL A 125 3.06 -5.68 12.41
N PRO A 126 2.91 -6.95 12.84
CA PRO A 126 2.54 -7.26 14.22
C PRO A 126 3.67 -7.04 15.24
N SER A 127 4.95 -7.04 14.82
CA SER A 127 6.08 -6.93 15.75
C SER A 127 7.27 -6.19 15.17
N VAL A 128 8.15 -5.74 16.06
CA VAL A 128 9.43 -5.09 15.69
C VAL A 128 10.32 -6.02 14.87
N ALA A 129 10.40 -7.30 15.25
CA ALA A 129 11.23 -8.27 14.52
C ALA A 129 10.76 -8.44 13.06
N ILE A 130 9.45 -8.52 12.84
CA ILE A 130 8.87 -8.61 11.48
C ILE A 130 9.09 -7.29 10.73
N ARG A 131 8.99 -6.15 11.40
CA ARG A 131 9.27 -4.82 10.81
C ARG A 131 10.68 -4.74 10.24
N GLU A 132 11.69 -5.16 11.00
CA GLU A 132 13.09 -5.19 10.55
C GLU A 132 13.28 -6.17 9.38
N GLY A 133 12.64 -7.34 9.42
CA GLY A 133 12.65 -8.30 8.32
C GLY A 133 12.02 -7.74 7.03
N VAL A 134 10.91 -7.01 7.15
CA VAL A 134 10.27 -6.32 6.04
C VAL A 134 11.18 -5.23 5.47
N PHE A 135 11.76 -4.40 6.32
CA PHE A 135 12.68 -3.36 5.90
C PHE A 135 13.86 -3.94 5.11
N LYS A 136 14.47 -5.02 5.62
CA LYS A 136 15.53 -5.74 4.92
C LYS A 136 15.08 -6.30 3.57
N SER A 137 13.84 -6.78 3.48
CA SER A 137 13.29 -7.29 2.22
C SER A 137 13.17 -6.18 1.17
N PHE A 138 12.75 -4.97 1.54
CA PHE A 138 12.76 -3.80 0.66
C PHE A 138 14.17 -3.48 0.18
N GLN A 139 15.18 -3.49 1.07
CA GLN A 139 16.57 -3.26 0.70
C GLN A 139 17.08 -4.28 -0.32
N ILE A 140 16.80 -5.57 -0.08
CA ILE A 140 17.28 -6.66 -0.93
C ILE A 140 16.61 -6.65 -2.31
N THR A 141 15.32 -6.30 -2.39
CA THR A 141 14.55 -6.33 -3.64
C THR A 141 14.59 -5.02 -4.43
N GLN A 142 15.13 -3.94 -3.86
CA GLN A 142 15.06 -2.60 -4.44
C GLN A 142 15.64 -2.51 -5.85
N GLU A 143 16.84 -3.05 -6.07
CA GLU A 143 17.49 -3.01 -7.38
C GLU A 143 16.75 -3.88 -8.41
N HIS A 144 16.28 -5.06 -7.99
CA HIS A 144 15.49 -5.94 -8.83
C HIS A 144 14.23 -5.24 -9.37
N PHE A 145 13.44 -4.65 -8.48
CA PHE A 145 12.24 -3.94 -8.89
C PHE A 145 12.53 -2.62 -9.63
N ALA A 146 13.63 -1.94 -9.29
CA ALA A 146 14.02 -0.75 -10.03
C ALA A 146 14.37 -1.08 -11.49
N GLU A 147 14.98 -2.22 -11.76
CA GLU A 147 15.23 -2.71 -13.12
C GLU A 147 13.93 -3.11 -13.84
N GLU A 148 13.00 -3.78 -13.14
CA GLU A 148 11.73 -4.24 -13.73
C GLU A 148 10.77 -3.07 -14.04
N TYR A 149 10.68 -2.07 -13.15
CA TYR A 149 9.66 -1.00 -13.25
C TYR A 149 10.23 0.37 -13.63
N GLY A 150 11.54 0.52 -13.72
CA GLY A 150 12.17 1.82 -14.01
C GLY A 150 12.02 2.86 -12.89
N LYS A 151 11.62 2.44 -11.69
CA LYS A 151 11.32 3.31 -10.54
C LYS A 151 11.88 2.70 -9.26
N LYS A 152 12.34 3.55 -8.33
CA LYS A 152 12.73 3.12 -6.99
C LYS A 152 11.68 3.52 -5.96
N ILE A 153 11.35 2.60 -5.06
CA ILE A 153 10.56 2.89 -3.87
C ILE A 153 11.47 3.52 -2.82
N ARG A 154 11.02 4.60 -2.20
CA ARG A 154 11.55 5.07 -0.93
C ARG A 154 10.81 4.38 0.21
N PHE A 155 11.52 3.90 1.20
CA PHE A 155 10.93 3.23 2.35
C PHE A 155 11.69 3.59 3.62
N PHE A 156 10.96 3.68 4.73
CA PHE A 156 11.51 3.96 6.04
C PHE A 156 10.70 3.29 7.13
N ILE A 157 11.32 3.11 8.28
CA ILE A 157 10.63 2.65 9.49
C ILE A 157 10.10 3.87 10.23
N TYR A 158 8.80 3.84 10.55
CA TYR A 158 8.19 4.88 11.36
C TYR A 158 8.89 5.00 12.72
N ASN A 159 9.21 6.22 13.08
CA ASN A 159 9.76 6.58 14.39
C ASN A 159 9.20 7.95 14.79
N SER A 160 8.46 7.99 15.90
CA SER A 160 7.84 9.21 16.42
C SER A 160 8.86 10.33 16.75
N ALA A 161 10.12 9.97 17.01
CA ALA A 161 11.19 10.92 17.22
C ALA A 161 11.78 11.52 15.92
N ARG A 162 11.35 11.05 14.73
CA ARG A 162 11.87 11.47 13.42
C ARG A 162 10.74 11.94 12.50
N LEU A 163 10.10 13.04 12.85
CA LEU A 163 9.01 13.64 12.08
C LEU A 163 9.42 14.02 10.66
N THR A 164 10.70 14.35 10.43
CA THR A 164 11.23 14.68 9.10
C THR A 164 11.04 13.57 8.05
N GLU A 165 11.00 12.31 8.46
CA GLU A 165 10.71 11.20 7.53
C GLU A 165 9.24 11.18 7.12
N ILE A 166 8.33 11.60 8.01
CA ILE A 166 6.90 11.74 7.73
C ILE A 166 6.69 12.92 6.78
N ASP A 167 7.37 14.05 7.01
CA ASP A 167 7.29 15.20 6.12
C ASP A 167 7.79 14.84 4.71
N ARG A 168 8.88 14.07 4.61
CA ARG A 168 9.36 13.55 3.33
C ARG A 168 8.37 12.59 2.68
N PHE A 169 7.74 11.71 3.45
CA PHE A 169 6.70 10.82 2.95
C PHE A 169 5.54 11.62 2.35
N ALA A 170 5.13 12.70 3.01
CA ALA A 170 4.05 13.57 2.53
C ALA A 170 4.50 14.45 1.33
N SER A 171 5.73 14.97 1.35
CA SER A 171 6.20 15.96 0.36
C SER A 171 6.75 15.37 -0.93
N ASP A 172 7.03 14.07 -1.00
CA ASP A 172 7.62 13.43 -2.18
C ASP A 172 6.54 12.81 -3.08
N SER A 173 6.52 13.12 -4.36
CA SER A 173 5.58 12.56 -5.35
C SER A 173 5.90 11.12 -5.78
N ASN A 174 7.10 10.60 -5.46
CA ASN A 174 7.50 9.25 -5.82
C ASN A 174 6.79 8.19 -4.97
N ILE A 175 7.04 6.91 -5.29
CA ILE A 175 6.52 5.80 -4.49
C ILE A 175 7.23 5.80 -3.13
N ASN A 176 6.46 5.97 -2.07
CA ASN A 176 6.95 5.98 -0.69
C ASN A 176 6.20 4.95 0.15
N VAL A 177 6.94 4.24 0.99
CA VAL A 177 6.41 3.22 1.89
C VAL A 177 6.85 3.50 3.32
N MET A 178 5.89 3.66 4.21
CA MET A 178 6.12 3.72 5.65
C MET A 178 5.89 2.33 6.26
N ILE A 179 6.86 1.83 7.01
CA ILE A 179 6.77 0.53 7.70
C ILE A 179 6.59 0.80 9.19
N ILE A 180 5.51 0.32 9.77
CA ILE A 180 5.13 0.58 11.17
C ILE A 180 4.66 -0.71 11.83
N ASN A 181 4.97 -0.90 13.11
CA ASN A 181 4.39 -1.99 13.89
C ASN A 181 3.03 -1.60 14.50
N SER A 182 2.16 -2.59 14.70
CA SER A 182 0.79 -2.37 15.15
C SER A 182 0.69 -1.62 16.48
N GLN A 183 1.63 -1.81 17.38
CA GLN A 183 1.67 -1.09 18.66
C GLN A 183 1.85 0.43 18.44
N ALA A 184 2.83 0.83 17.61
CA ALA A 184 3.04 2.24 17.29
C ALA A 184 1.90 2.82 16.45
N PHE A 185 1.29 2.01 15.58
CA PHE A 185 0.13 2.43 14.77
C PHE A 185 -1.11 2.70 15.63
N ASN A 186 -1.32 1.92 16.69
CA ASN A 186 -2.46 2.04 17.60
C ASN A 186 -2.20 2.97 18.79
N ALA A 187 -0.99 3.47 18.97
CA ALA A 187 -0.67 4.36 20.09
C ALA A 187 -1.49 5.66 19.98
N LYS A 188 -2.10 6.05 21.10
CA LYS A 188 -2.88 7.28 21.20
C LYS A 188 -2.15 8.24 22.13
N GLY A 189 -1.76 9.40 21.61
CA GLY A 189 -1.26 10.50 22.42
C GLY A 189 0.13 10.27 23.04
N LYS A 190 0.30 10.49 24.33
CA LYS A 190 1.59 10.59 25.02
C LYS A 190 2.50 9.35 24.98
N ASP A 191 1.98 8.21 24.59
CA ASP A 191 2.70 6.92 24.56
C ASP A 191 3.12 6.49 23.14
N ALA A 192 3.07 7.40 22.15
CA ALA A 192 3.41 7.14 20.76
C ALA A 192 4.86 7.56 20.43
#